data_874e25a41aaa6264fa8a3f230671842c
#
_entry.id   874e25a41aaa6264fa8a3f230671842c
#
_cell.length_a   1.000
_cell.length_b   1.000
_cell.length_c   1.000
_cell.angle_alpha   90.00
_cell.angle_beta   90.00
_cell.angle_gamma   90.00
#
_symmetry.space_group_name_H-M   'P 1'
#
loop_
_entity.id
_entity.type
_entity.pdbx_description
1 polymer ?
#
loop_
_entity_poly.entity_id
_entity_poly.type
_entity_poly.pdbx_seq_one_letter_code
_entity_poly.pdbx_strand_id
1 'polypeptide(L)'
;IDEFQDFKRVNPSIFSDMQKIWDLNKQEAHINLVVCGSVYSLMNIIFKNNKQPLYGRQTGEIKVTPFSPSVVKEILSTYNLAYTNEDLLALYSYTGGVAEYVEMMMDAGATTKEQMTEKFVAKNSYFIYEGKNMLIEEFGKDYARYFEILQLIASGYTTRGEIESIMKIELSGYLTKLENDYCLISRYTPMFQKTNRNIRYQIEDNFLRVWFRYIYKYGYMIEVGAN
;
A
#
# COMPACT_ATOMS: atom_id res chain seq x y z
N ILE A 1 -16.84 12.15 -5.64
CA ILE A 1 -16.90 11.02 -6.58
C ILE A 1 -15.84 10.03 -6.14
N ASP A 2 -16.26 8.82 -5.85
CA ASP A 2 -15.40 7.73 -5.41
C ASP A 2 -14.98 6.85 -6.59
N GLU A 3 -13.86 6.12 -6.44
CA GLU A 3 -13.23 5.25 -7.46
C GLU A 3 -13.14 5.92 -8.85
N PHE A 4 -12.64 7.15 -8.81
CA PHE A 4 -12.63 8.03 -9.98
C PHE A 4 -11.83 7.46 -11.17
N GLN A 5 -10.80 6.66 -10.90
CA GLN A 5 -10.00 6.00 -11.94
C GLN A 5 -10.82 5.05 -12.82
N ASP A 6 -11.90 4.47 -12.28
CA ASP A 6 -12.74 3.51 -13.01
C ASP A 6 -13.66 4.13 -14.04
N PHE A 7 -13.90 5.43 -13.95
CA PHE A 7 -14.77 6.14 -14.91
C PHE A 7 -14.29 6.01 -16.36
N LYS A 8 -12.97 5.95 -16.57
CA LYS A 8 -12.41 5.76 -17.91
C LYS A 8 -12.77 4.41 -18.53
N ARG A 9 -13.00 3.38 -17.70
CA ARG A 9 -13.43 2.05 -18.16
C ARG A 9 -14.88 2.06 -18.64
N VAL A 10 -15.72 2.87 -17.98
CA VAL A 10 -17.14 3.01 -18.31
C VAL A 10 -17.32 3.93 -19.54
N ASN A 11 -16.60 5.05 -19.56
CA ASN A 11 -16.62 6.01 -20.66
C ASN A 11 -15.19 6.50 -20.96
N PRO A 12 -14.55 6.03 -22.04
CA PRO A 12 -13.18 6.41 -22.40
C PRO A 12 -12.95 7.91 -22.62
N SER A 13 -14.00 8.68 -22.98
CA SER A 13 -13.90 10.13 -23.22
C SER A 13 -14.14 10.98 -21.97
N ILE A 14 -14.54 10.39 -20.85
CA ILE A 14 -15.02 11.11 -19.67
C ILE A 14 -14.06 12.21 -19.18
N PHE A 15 -12.76 11.91 -19.12
CA PHE A 15 -11.77 12.89 -18.63
C PHE A 15 -11.58 14.06 -19.63
N SER A 16 -11.71 13.80 -20.92
CA SER A 16 -11.69 14.85 -21.95
C SER A 16 -12.92 15.72 -21.91
N ASP A 17 -14.09 15.13 -21.64
CA ASP A 17 -15.34 15.86 -21.52
C ASP A 17 -15.37 16.69 -20.23
N MET A 18 -14.89 16.13 -19.11
CA MET A 18 -14.69 16.88 -17.87
C MET A 18 -13.70 18.04 -18.04
N GLN A 19 -12.62 17.83 -18.79
CA GLN A 19 -11.67 18.89 -19.12
C GLN A 19 -12.36 20.05 -19.81
N LYS A 20 -13.14 19.80 -20.86
CA LYS A 20 -13.84 20.82 -21.63
C LYS A 20 -14.82 21.60 -20.74
N ILE A 21 -15.64 20.88 -19.97
CA ILE A 21 -16.63 21.49 -19.07
C ILE A 21 -15.92 22.36 -18.02
N TRP A 22 -14.86 21.84 -17.40
CA TRP A 22 -14.08 22.56 -16.39
C TRP A 22 -13.44 23.83 -16.97
N ASP A 23 -12.75 23.73 -18.11
CA ASP A 23 -12.03 24.85 -18.69
C ASP A 23 -12.99 25.98 -19.13
N LEU A 24 -14.22 25.64 -19.54
CA LEU A 24 -15.23 26.62 -19.93
C LEU A 24 -15.91 27.31 -18.75
N ASN A 25 -16.10 26.62 -17.64
CA ASN A 25 -16.99 27.07 -16.55
C ASN A 25 -16.27 27.36 -15.24
N LYS A 26 -15.00 27.02 -15.07
CA LYS A 26 -14.28 27.07 -13.79
C LYS A 26 -14.29 28.43 -13.07
N GLN A 27 -14.51 29.54 -13.80
CA GLN A 27 -14.54 30.87 -13.20
C GLN A 27 -15.92 31.28 -12.68
N GLU A 28 -16.98 30.69 -13.26
CA GLU A 28 -18.36 31.04 -12.93
C GLU A 28 -19.06 29.98 -12.12
N ALA A 29 -18.56 28.74 -12.17
CA ALA A 29 -19.17 27.62 -11.46
C ALA A 29 -18.89 27.66 -9.95
N HIS A 30 -19.95 27.69 -9.16
CA HIS A 30 -19.90 27.56 -7.69
C HIS A 30 -19.93 26.07 -7.28
N ILE A 31 -18.99 25.28 -7.80
CA ILE A 31 -18.94 23.82 -7.55
C ILE A 31 -17.59 23.48 -6.87
N ASN A 32 -17.70 22.72 -5.77
CA ASN A 32 -16.55 22.03 -5.17
C ASN A 32 -16.63 20.56 -5.57
N LEU A 33 -15.72 20.13 -6.44
CA LEU A 33 -15.64 18.74 -6.91
C LEU A 33 -14.49 18.03 -6.19
N VAL A 34 -14.83 17.08 -5.33
CA VAL A 34 -13.87 16.18 -4.68
C VAL A 34 -13.93 14.82 -5.37
N VAL A 35 -12.79 14.33 -5.81
CA VAL A 35 -12.63 13.01 -6.41
C VAL A 35 -11.64 12.21 -5.60
N CYS A 36 -11.93 10.94 -5.35
CA CYS A 36 -11.04 10.01 -4.66
C CYS A 36 -10.89 8.71 -5.47
N GLY A 37 -9.84 7.99 -5.20
CA GLY A 37 -9.55 6.71 -5.82
C GLY A 37 -8.53 5.92 -5.00
N SER A 38 -8.71 4.62 -4.94
CA SER A 38 -7.89 3.68 -4.18
C SER A 38 -6.59 3.30 -4.92
N VAL A 39 -6.59 3.30 -6.25
CA VAL A 39 -5.43 2.92 -7.08
C VAL A 39 -4.53 4.14 -7.31
N TYR A 40 -3.51 4.27 -6.45
CA TYR A 40 -2.63 5.44 -6.40
C TYR A 40 -1.94 5.75 -7.73
N SER A 41 -1.43 4.72 -8.41
CA SER A 41 -0.75 4.87 -9.70
C SER A 41 -1.68 5.43 -10.78
N LEU A 42 -2.93 4.99 -10.83
CA LEU A 42 -3.92 5.48 -11.80
C LEU A 42 -4.31 6.93 -11.51
N MET A 43 -4.51 7.31 -10.25
CA MET A 43 -4.79 8.70 -9.86
C MET A 43 -3.64 9.63 -10.24
N ASN A 44 -2.39 9.22 -10.03
CA ASN A 44 -1.22 9.97 -10.48
C ASN A 44 -1.16 10.11 -12.00
N ILE A 45 -1.49 9.06 -12.75
CA ILE A 45 -1.55 9.13 -14.22
C ILE A 45 -2.60 10.16 -14.63
N ILE A 46 -3.80 10.13 -14.05
CA ILE A 46 -4.90 11.03 -14.42
C ILE A 46 -4.54 12.51 -14.21
N PHE A 47 -3.91 12.85 -13.06
CA PHE A 47 -3.73 14.24 -12.66
C PHE A 47 -2.30 14.78 -12.81
N LYS A 48 -1.27 13.92 -12.80
CA LYS A 48 0.14 14.33 -12.83
C LYS A 48 0.86 14.04 -14.16
N ASN A 49 0.26 13.25 -15.05
CA ASN A 49 0.84 13.00 -16.36
C ASN A 49 0.39 14.10 -17.35
N ASN A 50 1.34 14.84 -17.92
CA ASN A 50 1.10 15.96 -18.83
C ASN A 50 0.39 15.57 -20.15
N LYS A 51 0.29 14.29 -20.47
CA LYS A 51 -0.46 13.77 -21.63
C LYS A 51 -1.93 13.51 -21.33
N GLN A 52 -2.37 13.66 -20.09
CA GLN A 52 -3.75 13.36 -19.69
C GLN A 52 -4.61 14.63 -19.64
N PRO A 53 -5.91 14.52 -19.97
CA PRO A 53 -6.81 15.67 -20.06
C PRO A 53 -6.92 16.48 -18.77
N LEU A 54 -6.90 15.83 -17.59
CA LEU A 54 -7.07 16.48 -16.30
C LEU A 54 -5.75 16.97 -15.67
N TYR A 55 -4.63 16.85 -16.38
CA TYR A 55 -3.35 17.35 -15.90
C TYR A 55 -3.42 18.84 -15.54
N GLY A 56 -2.95 19.17 -14.31
CA GLY A 56 -2.87 20.55 -13.82
C GLY A 56 -4.24 21.23 -13.57
N ARG A 57 -5.35 20.48 -13.51
CA ARG A 57 -6.69 21.00 -13.23
C ARG A 57 -7.17 20.80 -11.80
N GLN A 58 -6.41 20.09 -11.01
CA GLN A 58 -6.65 19.98 -9.57
C GLN A 58 -6.23 21.29 -8.87
N THR A 59 -7.01 21.74 -7.89
CA THR A 59 -6.72 22.91 -7.04
C THR A 59 -6.12 22.52 -5.69
N GLY A 60 -6.26 21.24 -5.31
CA GLY A 60 -5.68 20.66 -4.10
C GLY A 60 -5.57 19.15 -4.20
N GLU A 61 -4.72 18.57 -3.38
CA GLU A 61 -4.52 17.13 -3.24
C GLU A 61 -4.44 16.78 -1.75
N ILE A 62 -5.18 15.77 -1.35
CA ILE A 62 -5.10 15.20 0.00
C ILE A 62 -4.69 13.75 -0.16
N LYS A 63 -3.49 13.42 0.33
CA LYS A 63 -3.04 12.03 0.44
C LYS A 63 -3.44 11.52 1.82
N VAL A 64 -4.42 10.61 1.86
CA VAL A 64 -4.78 9.90 3.09
C VAL A 64 -3.64 8.94 3.43
N THR A 65 -3.14 9.04 4.64
CA THR A 65 -2.03 8.19 5.13
C THR A 65 -2.50 7.35 6.31
N PRO A 66 -1.89 6.19 6.56
CA PRO A 66 -2.17 5.40 7.75
C PRO A 66 -1.95 6.20 9.05
N PHE A 67 -2.61 5.79 10.11
CA PHE A 67 -2.42 6.37 11.44
C PHE A 67 -0.96 6.22 11.91
N SER A 68 -0.46 7.26 12.55
CA SER A 68 0.85 7.20 13.21
C SER A 68 0.80 6.25 14.41
N PRO A 69 1.97 5.74 14.88
CA PRO A 69 2.03 4.93 16.09
C PRO A 69 1.41 5.58 17.33
N SER A 70 1.45 6.92 17.41
CA SER A 70 0.83 7.68 18.52
C SER A 70 -0.70 7.60 18.48
N VAL A 71 -1.31 7.70 17.31
CA VAL A 71 -2.76 7.56 17.15
C VAL A 71 -3.21 6.11 17.41
N VAL A 72 -2.46 5.12 16.88
CA VAL A 72 -2.74 3.70 17.16
C VAL A 72 -2.64 3.39 18.66
N LYS A 73 -1.66 3.99 19.35
CA LYS A 73 -1.53 3.89 20.81
C LYS A 73 -2.75 4.47 21.54
N GLU A 74 -3.21 5.65 21.12
CA GLU A 74 -4.39 6.29 21.69
C GLU A 74 -5.62 5.40 21.53
N ILE A 75 -5.85 4.89 20.32
CA ILE A 75 -6.96 3.95 20.06
C ILE A 75 -6.85 2.71 20.96
N LEU A 76 -5.70 2.02 20.94
CA LEU A 76 -5.52 0.80 21.74
C LEU A 76 -5.76 1.06 23.23
N SER A 77 -5.35 2.21 23.76
CA SER A 77 -5.54 2.57 25.16
C SER A 77 -7.00 2.76 25.55
N THR A 78 -7.90 3.07 24.59
CA THR A 78 -9.35 3.17 24.87
C THR A 78 -10.01 1.81 25.00
N TYR A 79 -9.47 0.78 24.31
CA TYR A 79 -10.00 -0.59 24.34
C TYR A 79 -9.35 -1.47 25.41
N ASN A 80 -8.10 -1.22 25.75
CA ASN A 80 -7.37 -1.97 26.78
C ASN A 80 -6.41 -1.04 27.55
N LEU A 81 -6.82 -0.62 28.74
CA LEU A 81 -6.01 0.23 29.61
C LEU A 81 -4.72 -0.42 30.11
N ALA A 82 -4.65 -1.75 30.10
CA ALA A 82 -3.50 -2.54 30.57
C ALA A 82 -2.63 -3.06 29.41
N TYR A 83 -2.78 -2.50 28.19
CA TYR A 83 -1.96 -2.91 27.04
C TYR A 83 -0.47 -2.77 27.32
N THR A 84 0.33 -3.62 26.69
CA THR A 84 1.80 -3.61 26.75
C THR A 84 2.40 -2.95 25.51
N ASN A 85 3.70 -2.66 25.54
CA ASN A 85 4.42 -2.20 24.34
C ASN A 85 4.46 -3.28 23.23
N GLU A 86 4.41 -4.56 23.59
CA GLU A 86 4.32 -5.66 22.63
C GLU A 86 2.97 -5.69 21.93
N ASP A 87 1.87 -5.40 22.66
CA ASP A 87 0.53 -5.29 22.07
C ASP A 87 0.46 -4.13 21.07
N LEU A 88 1.00 -2.97 21.43
CA LEU A 88 1.08 -1.83 20.53
C LEU A 88 1.92 -2.14 19.28
N LEU A 89 3.07 -2.79 19.47
CA LEU A 89 3.92 -3.18 18.35
C LEU A 89 3.22 -4.19 17.43
N ALA A 90 2.51 -5.15 17.99
CA ALA A 90 1.74 -6.14 17.24
C ALA A 90 0.63 -5.46 16.42
N LEU A 91 -0.19 -4.62 17.08
CA LEU A 91 -1.26 -3.88 16.41
C LEU A 91 -0.73 -3.06 15.22
N TYR A 92 0.31 -2.27 15.46
CA TYR A 92 0.90 -1.44 14.41
C TYR A 92 1.55 -2.26 13.29
N SER A 93 2.20 -3.38 13.63
CA SER A 93 2.83 -4.24 12.64
C SER A 93 1.82 -4.96 11.75
N TYR A 94 0.71 -5.44 12.31
CA TYR A 94 -0.32 -6.18 11.56
C TYR A 94 -1.25 -5.27 10.78
N THR A 95 -1.49 -4.06 11.24
CA THR A 95 -2.41 -3.12 10.59
C THR A 95 -1.72 -2.07 9.72
N GLY A 96 -0.41 -1.86 9.92
CA GLY A 96 0.31 -0.74 9.28
C GLY A 96 -0.21 0.64 9.70
N GLY A 97 -1.16 0.70 10.64
CA GLY A 97 -1.91 1.91 11.00
C GLY A 97 -3.05 2.23 10.04
N VAL A 98 -3.41 1.34 9.11
CA VAL A 98 -4.59 1.50 8.24
C VAL A 98 -5.84 1.51 9.11
N ALA A 99 -6.65 2.57 8.98
CA ALA A 99 -7.79 2.81 9.88
C ALA A 99 -8.75 1.62 9.93
N GLU A 100 -9.13 1.07 8.79
CA GLU A 100 -10.02 -0.09 8.67
C GLU A 100 -9.44 -1.32 9.39
N TYR A 101 -8.15 -1.59 9.25
CA TYR A 101 -7.54 -2.76 9.88
C TYR A 101 -7.42 -2.60 11.40
N VAL A 102 -7.17 -1.37 11.87
CA VAL A 102 -7.18 -1.07 13.31
C VAL A 102 -8.60 -1.27 13.86
N GLU A 103 -9.62 -0.74 13.19
CA GLU A 103 -11.03 -0.92 13.54
C GLU A 103 -11.39 -2.42 13.60
N MET A 104 -11.06 -3.19 12.56
CA MET A 104 -11.33 -4.64 12.52
C MET A 104 -10.70 -5.41 13.68
N MET A 105 -9.51 -5.02 14.14
CA MET A 105 -8.88 -5.64 15.32
C MET A 105 -9.60 -5.25 16.60
N MET A 106 -9.97 -3.99 16.75
CA MET A 106 -10.66 -3.48 17.94
C MET A 106 -12.09 -4.03 18.05
N ASP A 107 -12.84 -4.07 16.96
CA ASP A 107 -14.20 -4.63 16.91
C ASP A 107 -14.20 -6.15 17.21
N ALA A 108 -13.14 -6.84 16.86
CA ALA A 108 -12.97 -8.24 17.22
C ALA A 108 -12.56 -8.46 18.69
N GLY A 109 -12.34 -7.39 19.46
CA GLY A 109 -11.80 -7.46 20.83
C GLY A 109 -10.35 -7.95 20.90
N ALA A 110 -9.62 -7.94 19.80
CA ALA A 110 -8.24 -8.37 19.73
C ALA A 110 -7.30 -7.24 20.20
N THR A 111 -7.06 -7.17 21.51
CA THR A 111 -6.31 -6.08 22.16
C THR A 111 -4.97 -6.52 22.73
N THR A 112 -4.66 -7.83 22.70
CA THR A 112 -3.35 -8.36 23.07
C THR A 112 -2.64 -8.94 21.84
N LYS A 113 -1.32 -9.04 21.91
CA LYS A 113 -0.48 -9.59 20.85
C LYS A 113 -0.95 -10.99 20.41
N GLU A 114 -1.30 -11.84 21.36
CA GLU A 114 -1.77 -13.21 21.11
C GLU A 114 -3.09 -13.22 20.34
N GLN A 115 -4.08 -12.42 20.79
CA GLN A 115 -5.38 -12.29 20.14
C GLN A 115 -5.25 -11.71 18.72
N MET A 116 -4.42 -10.68 18.57
CA MET A 116 -4.16 -10.06 17.26
C MET A 116 -3.47 -11.05 16.31
N THR A 117 -2.49 -11.81 16.80
CA THR A 117 -1.81 -12.83 16.00
C THR A 117 -2.78 -13.90 15.54
N GLU A 118 -3.58 -14.44 16.45
CA GLU A 118 -4.61 -15.43 16.11
C GLU A 118 -5.58 -14.89 15.06
N LYS A 119 -6.08 -13.66 15.24
CA LYS A 119 -6.98 -13.01 14.28
C LYS A 119 -6.33 -12.80 12.92
N PHE A 120 -5.04 -12.41 12.90
CA PHE A 120 -4.30 -12.12 11.67
C PHE A 120 -4.09 -13.36 10.81
N VAL A 121 -3.75 -14.51 11.42
CA VAL A 121 -3.43 -15.75 10.71
C VAL A 121 -4.58 -16.75 10.68
N ALA A 122 -5.76 -16.43 11.20
CA ALA A 122 -6.91 -17.35 11.16
C ALA A 122 -7.24 -17.76 9.72
N LYS A 123 -7.59 -19.03 9.49
CA LYS A 123 -7.83 -19.63 8.16
C LYS A 123 -8.75 -18.80 7.25
N ASN A 124 -9.74 -18.12 7.82
CA ASN A 124 -10.68 -17.29 7.08
C ASN A 124 -10.47 -15.78 7.37
N SER A 125 -9.28 -15.42 7.80
CA SER A 125 -8.98 -14.02 8.09
C SER A 125 -8.99 -13.18 6.82
N TYR A 126 -9.61 -12.00 6.90
CA TYR A 126 -9.55 -10.98 5.88
C TYR A 126 -8.11 -10.69 5.42
N PHE A 127 -7.19 -10.63 6.39
CA PHE A 127 -5.78 -10.29 6.15
C PHE A 127 -5.03 -11.28 5.25
N ILE A 128 -5.50 -12.54 5.13
CA ILE A 128 -4.83 -13.54 4.28
C ILE A 128 -4.84 -13.12 2.81
N TYR A 129 -5.96 -12.57 2.34
CA TYR A 129 -6.14 -12.22 0.93
C TYR A 129 -5.89 -10.74 0.66
N GLU A 130 -5.91 -9.91 1.70
CA GLU A 130 -5.92 -8.45 1.57
C GLU A 130 -4.68 -7.90 0.86
N GLY A 131 -3.48 -8.32 1.23
CA GLY A 131 -2.26 -7.87 0.56
C GLY A 131 -2.21 -8.23 -0.93
N LYS A 132 -2.90 -9.31 -1.33
CA LYS A 132 -3.07 -9.66 -2.74
C LYS A 132 -4.09 -8.75 -3.41
N ASN A 133 -5.23 -8.54 -2.77
CA ASN A 133 -6.32 -7.73 -3.32
C ASN A 133 -5.88 -6.29 -3.55
N MET A 134 -5.19 -5.68 -2.57
CA MET A 134 -4.65 -4.33 -2.70
C MET A 134 -3.76 -4.11 -3.92
N LEU A 135 -2.96 -5.12 -4.28
CA LEU A 135 -1.89 -4.94 -5.25
C LEU A 135 -2.20 -5.49 -6.64
N ILE A 136 -3.21 -6.36 -6.76
CA ILE A 136 -3.48 -7.01 -8.04
C ILE A 136 -3.98 -6.00 -9.09
N GLU A 137 -4.72 -4.99 -8.68
CA GLU A 137 -5.21 -3.93 -9.54
C GLU A 137 -4.09 -2.97 -9.96
N GLU A 138 -3.15 -2.69 -9.04
CA GLU A 138 -1.98 -1.86 -9.32
C GLU A 138 -1.05 -2.50 -10.34
N PHE A 139 -0.79 -3.80 -10.23
CA PHE A 139 0.22 -4.48 -11.04
C PHE A 139 -0.31 -5.09 -12.32
N GLY A 140 -1.62 -5.33 -12.43
CA GLY A 140 -2.24 -5.94 -13.60
C GLY A 140 -1.63 -7.32 -13.92
N LYS A 141 -1.28 -7.56 -15.19
CA LYS A 141 -0.78 -8.86 -15.67
C LYS A 141 0.60 -9.25 -15.13
N ASP A 142 1.40 -8.27 -14.74
CA ASP A 142 2.79 -8.50 -14.27
C ASP A 142 2.85 -8.76 -12.75
N TYR A 143 1.72 -8.90 -12.06
CA TYR A 143 1.63 -8.99 -10.61
C TYR A 143 2.57 -10.05 -10.01
N ALA A 144 2.70 -11.22 -10.64
CA ALA A 144 3.51 -12.32 -10.11
C ALA A 144 4.99 -11.93 -9.89
N ARG A 145 5.57 -11.17 -10.83
CA ARG A 145 6.97 -10.70 -10.70
C ARG A 145 7.14 -9.66 -9.62
N TYR A 146 6.21 -8.71 -9.52
CA TYR A 146 6.23 -7.72 -8.45
C TYR A 146 6.07 -8.35 -7.08
N PHE A 147 5.19 -9.35 -6.95
CA PHE A 147 5.00 -10.10 -5.72
C PHE A 147 6.26 -10.84 -5.29
N GLU A 148 6.95 -11.49 -6.22
CA GLU A 148 8.24 -12.17 -5.93
C GLU A 148 9.30 -11.18 -5.47
N ILE A 149 9.43 -10.02 -6.11
CA ILE A 149 10.37 -8.96 -5.69
C ILE A 149 10.04 -8.48 -4.27
N LEU A 150 8.78 -8.15 -3.99
CA LEU A 150 8.35 -7.67 -2.68
C LEU A 150 8.54 -8.74 -1.59
N GLN A 151 8.26 -10.01 -1.90
CA GLN A 151 8.49 -11.12 -0.98
C GLN A 151 9.98 -11.29 -0.65
N LEU A 152 10.87 -11.16 -1.63
CA LEU A 152 12.32 -11.22 -1.41
C LEU A 152 12.79 -10.04 -0.54
N ILE A 153 12.34 -8.82 -0.83
CA ILE A 153 12.67 -7.64 0.00
C ILE A 153 12.18 -7.86 1.45
N ALA A 154 10.94 -8.31 1.64
CA ALA A 154 10.39 -8.59 2.95
C ALA A 154 11.14 -9.71 3.70
N SER A 155 11.74 -10.64 2.96
CA SER A 155 12.56 -11.73 3.51
C SER A 155 14.00 -11.34 3.81
N GLY A 156 14.42 -10.10 3.49
CA GLY A 156 15.75 -9.57 3.85
C GLY A 156 16.74 -9.46 2.69
N TYR A 157 16.37 -9.86 1.46
CA TYR A 157 17.18 -9.63 0.25
C TYR A 157 16.93 -8.19 -0.22
N THR A 158 17.73 -7.26 0.26
CA THR A 158 17.45 -5.84 0.13
C THR A 158 18.24 -5.13 -0.96
N THR A 159 19.23 -5.77 -1.55
CA THR A 159 20.00 -5.18 -2.63
C THR A 159 19.54 -5.72 -4.00
N ARG A 160 19.66 -4.88 -5.03
CA ARG A 160 19.33 -5.29 -6.40
C ARG A 160 20.07 -6.56 -6.82
N GLY A 161 21.36 -6.63 -6.54
CA GLY A 161 22.18 -7.78 -6.94
C GLY A 161 21.78 -9.10 -6.28
N GLU A 162 21.38 -9.07 -5.00
CA GLU A 162 20.84 -10.26 -4.32
C GLU A 162 19.55 -10.76 -4.99
N ILE A 163 18.63 -9.84 -5.27
CA ILE A 163 17.33 -10.19 -5.88
C ILE A 163 17.53 -10.69 -7.32
N GLU A 164 18.36 -10.00 -8.14
CA GLU A 164 18.70 -10.43 -9.50
C GLU A 164 19.37 -11.81 -9.53
N SER A 165 20.22 -12.11 -8.54
CA SER A 165 20.89 -13.41 -8.45
C SER A 165 19.90 -14.56 -8.19
N ILE A 166 18.79 -14.30 -7.50
CA ILE A 166 17.75 -15.30 -7.21
C ILE A 166 16.79 -15.42 -8.40
N MET A 167 16.26 -14.29 -8.88
CA MET A 167 15.22 -14.27 -9.93
C MET A 167 15.75 -14.52 -11.32
N LYS A 168 17.07 -14.35 -11.55
CA LYS A 168 17.77 -14.50 -12.84
C LYS A 168 17.18 -13.57 -13.93
N ILE A 169 16.70 -12.40 -13.55
CA ILE A 169 16.20 -11.35 -14.45
C ILE A 169 16.80 -10.00 -14.09
N GLU A 170 16.78 -9.07 -15.03
CA GLU A 170 17.15 -7.68 -14.83
C GLU A 170 16.00 -6.94 -14.13
N LEU A 171 16.30 -6.18 -13.05
CA LEU A 171 15.28 -5.62 -12.15
C LEU A 171 15.15 -4.10 -12.20
N SER A 172 16.04 -3.36 -12.89
CA SER A 172 16.01 -1.88 -12.78
C SER A 172 14.66 -1.28 -13.14
N GLY A 173 14.00 -1.78 -14.18
CA GLY A 173 12.67 -1.33 -14.59
C GLY A 173 11.59 -1.61 -13.53
N TYR A 174 11.62 -2.80 -12.94
CA TYR A 174 10.66 -3.20 -11.90
C TYR A 174 10.84 -2.39 -10.62
N LEU A 175 12.08 -2.23 -10.16
CA LEU A 175 12.39 -1.46 -8.95
C LEU A 175 12.05 0.01 -9.12
N THR A 176 12.31 0.59 -10.31
CA THR A 176 11.94 1.98 -10.61
C THR A 176 10.43 2.18 -10.56
N LYS A 177 9.64 1.25 -11.11
CA LYS A 177 8.17 1.32 -11.04
C LYS A 177 7.67 1.14 -9.61
N LEU A 178 8.19 0.16 -8.87
CA LEU A 178 7.80 -0.04 -7.46
C LEU A 178 8.07 1.19 -6.61
N GLU A 179 9.16 1.92 -6.88
CA GLU A 179 9.53 3.11 -6.14
C GLU A 179 8.75 4.36 -6.58
N ASN A 180 8.70 4.63 -7.90
CA ASN A 180 8.22 5.92 -8.41
C ASN A 180 6.75 5.91 -8.83
N ASP A 181 6.27 4.80 -9.42
CA ASP A 181 4.91 4.72 -9.93
C ASP A 181 3.95 4.21 -8.85
N TYR A 182 4.34 3.14 -8.17
CA TYR A 182 3.51 2.50 -7.14
C TYR A 182 3.79 3.02 -5.72
N CYS A 183 4.94 3.65 -5.47
CA CYS A 183 5.36 4.14 -4.15
C CYS A 183 5.32 3.08 -3.04
N LEU A 184 5.61 1.82 -3.38
CA LEU A 184 5.56 0.68 -2.46
C LEU A 184 6.90 0.39 -1.80
N ILE A 185 8.01 0.82 -2.40
CA ILE A 185 9.35 0.66 -1.85
C ILE A 185 10.09 1.99 -1.81
N SER A 186 11.05 2.11 -0.91
CA SER A 186 12.02 3.19 -0.90
C SER A 186 13.44 2.66 -0.92
N ARG A 187 14.36 3.54 -1.34
CA ARG A 187 15.81 3.30 -1.29
C ARG A 187 16.42 3.95 -0.07
N TYR A 188 17.29 3.23 0.59
CA TYR A 188 18.13 3.80 1.63
C TYR A 188 19.58 3.33 1.48
N THR A 189 20.49 4.14 1.96
CA THR A 189 21.93 3.82 2.04
C THR A 189 22.30 3.69 3.50
N PRO A 190 23.07 2.65 3.91
CA PRO A 190 23.55 2.56 5.28
C PRO A 190 24.34 3.82 5.68
N MET A 191 24.15 4.27 6.92
CA MET A 191 24.90 5.41 7.47
C MET A 191 26.40 5.18 7.33
N PHE A 192 27.16 6.25 7.04
CA PHE A 192 28.62 6.24 6.87
C PHE A 192 29.18 5.63 5.58
N GLN A 193 28.34 5.26 4.61
CA GLN A 193 28.82 4.82 3.31
C GLN A 193 28.77 5.96 2.28
N LYS A 194 29.95 6.24 1.65
CA LYS A 194 30.11 7.34 0.68
C LYS A 194 29.79 6.95 -0.77
N THR A 195 29.36 5.72 -1.03
CA THR A 195 29.15 5.22 -2.40
C THR A 195 27.74 4.65 -2.58
N ASN A 196 27.13 4.94 -3.75
CA ASN A 196 25.83 4.40 -4.16
C ASN A 196 25.84 2.86 -4.40
N ARG A 197 26.95 2.18 -4.09
CA ARG A 197 27.09 0.74 -4.34
C ARG A 197 26.29 -0.15 -3.41
N ASN A 198 25.80 0.40 -2.27
CA ASN A 198 25.07 -0.37 -1.25
C ASN A 198 23.66 0.18 -1.04
N ILE A 199 22.99 0.59 -2.12
CA ILE A 199 21.57 0.94 -2.08
C ILE A 199 20.79 -0.31 -1.66
N ARG A 200 19.93 -0.13 -0.67
CA ARG A 200 19.01 -1.14 -0.17
C ARG A 200 17.58 -0.69 -0.37
N TYR A 201 16.70 -1.64 -0.59
CA TYR A 201 15.27 -1.42 -0.75
C TYR A 201 14.51 -1.90 0.47
N GLN A 202 13.47 -1.19 0.83
CA GLN A 202 12.52 -1.58 1.87
C GLN A 202 11.09 -1.34 1.39
N ILE A 203 10.15 -2.15 1.86
CA ILE A 203 8.72 -1.92 1.65
C ILE A 203 8.31 -0.81 2.61
N GLU A 204 7.61 0.22 2.11
CA GLU A 204 7.17 1.37 2.89
C GLU A 204 5.99 1.01 3.81
N ASP A 205 5.04 0.25 3.32
CA ASP A 205 3.86 -0.15 4.05
C ASP A 205 4.19 -1.27 5.04
N ASN A 206 3.91 -1.04 6.34
CA ASN A 206 4.20 -2.02 7.39
C ASN A 206 3.32 -3.26 7.30
N PHE A 207 2.02 -3.10 6.94
CA PHE A 207 1.13 -4.24 6.74
C PHE A 207 1.67 -5.13 5.61
N LEU A 208 1.97 -4.56 4.45
CA LEU A 208 2.52 -5.32 3.32
C LEU A 208 3.86 -5.98 3.65
N ARG A 209 4.72 -5.33 4.44
CA ARG A 209 5.98 -5.93 4.90
C ARG A 209 5.76 -7.21 5.70
N VAL A 210 4.83 -7.17 6.65
CA VAL A 210 4.45 -8.33 7.46
C VAL A 210 3.73 -9.37 6.61
N TRP A 211 2.82 -8.92 5.75
CA TRP A 211 2.05 -9.79 4.88
C TRP A 211 2.92 -10.60 3.93
N PHE A 212 3.85 -9.99 3.20
CA PHE A 212 4.78 -10.70 2.32
C PHE A 212 5.71 -11.64 3.08
N ARG A 213 6.17 -11.21 4.26
CA ARG A 213 7.13 -11.98 5.05
C ARG A 213 6.52 -13.25 5.66
N TYR A 214 5.26 -13.19 6.08
CA TYR A 214 4.62 -14.25 6.84
C TYR A 214 3.41 -14.85 6.10
N ILE A 215 2.46 -14.06 5.66
CA ILE A 215 1.24 -14.58 5.03
C ILE A 215 1.53 -15.12 3.63
N TYR A 216 2.10 -14.31 2.75
CA TYR A 216 2.38 -14.73 1.37
C TYR A 216 3.37 -15.90 1.31
N LYS A 217 4.43 -15.84 2.12
CA LYS A 217 5.46 -16.87 2.15
C LYS A 217 4.97 -18.22 2.68
N TYR A 218 4.11 -18.18 3.70
CA TYR A 218 3.62 -19.39 4.39
C TYR A 218 2.14 -19.68 4.14
N GLY A 219 1.52 -19.04 3.17
CA GLY A 219 0.07 -19.15 2.88
C GLY A 219 -0.44 -20.57 2.80
N TYR A 220 0.31 -21.47 2.15
CA TYR A 220 -0.06 -22.88 2.09
C TYR A 220 -0.16 -23.53 3.49
N MET A 221 0.77 -23.23 4.40
CA MET A 221 0.74 -23.77 5.76
C MET A 221 -0.47 -23.25 6.54
N ILE A 222 -0.81 -21.98 6.35
CA ILE A 222 -1.98 -21.35 6.97
C ILE A 222 -3.27 -22.00 6.46
N GLU A 223 -3.37 -22.25 5.15
CA GLU A 223 -4.55 -22.88 4.54
C GLU A 223 -4.77 -24.32 5.00
N VAL A 224 -3.71 -25.10 5.21
CA VAL A 224 -3.82 -26.48 5.71
C VAL A 224 -3.91 -26.56 7.24
N GLY A 225 -3.86 -25.43 7.94
CA GLY A 225 -3.97 -25.40 9.40
C GLY A 225 -2.74 -25.97 10.12
N ALA A 226 -1.57 -25.95 9.51
CA ALA A 226 -0.31 -26.30 10.14
C ALA A 226 0.14 -25.11 11.00
N ASN A 227 -0.20 -25.15 12.31
CA ASN A 227 0.24 -24.19 13.32
C ASN A 227 1.66 -24.47 13.79
#